data_bd2ac97cf9b8b03b50d06e6dd64aa838
#
_entry.id   bd2ac97cf9b8b03b50d06e6dd64aa838
#
_cell.length_a   1.000
_cell.length_b   1.000
_cell.length_c   1.000
_cell.angle_alpha   90.00
_cell.angle_beta   90.00
_cell.angle_gamma   90.00
#
_symmetry.space_group_name_H-M   'P 1'
#
loop_
_entity.id
_entity.type
_entity.pdbx_description
1 polymer ?
#
loop_
_entity_poly.entity_id
_entity_poly.type
_entity_poly.pdbx_seq_one_letter_code
_entity_poly.pdbx_strand_id
1 'polypeptide(L)'
;MNQGRTVFAQLMDELPKYEFDKCVRRYAGNKHVRTLPTYEHFLVLGFAQLTYRESLRDIETCLRALGSKLYHSGIGQPTARSTLADANEKRDWRIFSDFAHVLIEQATQLYADEPFGVELEQAAYALDSTTIDLCLSLFPWAKFRRRKAAIKLHTLLALRGNFPTVVILTTGKVHDVNILDELTYEPGSFYIADRGYLDFTRLYRLHLSGAFFVTRAKKNSRFQRRYSRPVDKATGLRFDQTVVLSGFYSGQQYPEALRRIGFRDPQTGKSLVFLTNNFTKPALTIAQLYRRRWQVELFFKWIKQHLRIKAFYGTSENAVRIQVWVAISVYVLVAIVKKRLCLSASPYTILQILSLSLFEKTPILQILSQQTPPANMHDNHNQPCLPGFLTGQ
;
A
#
# COMPACT_ATOMS: atom_id res chain seq x y z
N MET A 1 22.32 -24.21 3.86
CA MET A 1 23.48 -23.35 4.22
C MET A 1 23.64 -22.28 3.16
N ASN A 2 23.48 -20.99 3.55
CA ASN A 2 23.59 -19.86 2.61
C ASN A 2 24.99 -19.23 2.58
N GLN A 3 26.03 -20.01 2.95
CA GLN A 3 27.40 -19.52 2.92
C GLN A 3 27.81 -19.13 1.50
N GLY A 4 28.21 -17.88 1.33
CA GLY A 4 28.65 -17.31 0.06
C GLY A 4 27.60 -16.58 -0.77
N ARG A 5 26.30 -16.65 -0.43
CA ARG A 5 25.26 -15.88 -1.11
C ARG A 5 25.00 -14.54 -0.42
N THR A 6 24.82 -13.49 -1.20
CA THR A 6 24.48 -12.17 -0.67
C THR A 6 23.06 -12.15 -0.08
N VAL A 7 22.81 -11.26 0.87
CA VAL A 7 21.46 -11.04 1.44
C VAL A 7 20.46 -10.73 0.34
N PHE A 8 20.87 -9.96 -0.68
CA PHE A 8 20.02 -9.69 -1.85
C PHE A 8 19.61 -10.97 -2.57
N ALA A 9 20.56 -11.88 -2.84
CA ALA A 9 20.25 -13.14 -3.48
C ALA A 9 19.30 -14.00 -2.64
N GLN A 10 19.53 -14.05 -1.32
CA GLN A 10 18.65 -14.77 -0.39
C GLN A 10 17.24 -14.19 -0.36
N LEU A 11 17.11 -12.85 -0.40
CA LEU A 11 15.81 -12.19 -0.49
C LEU A 11 15.10 -12.51 -1.81
N MET A 12 15.82 -12.49 -2.95
CA MET A 12 15.24 -12.74 -4.26
C MET A 12 14.91 -14.22 -4.49
N ASP A 13 15.48 -15.16 -3.73
CA ASP A 13 15.09 -16.58 -3.77
C ASP A 13 13.67 -16.84 -3.26
N GLU A 14 13.15 -15.93 -2.45
CA GLU A 14 11.77 -16.01 -1.96
C GLU A 14 10.72 -15.67 -3.06
N LEU A 15 11.17 -15.17 -4.22
CA LEU A 15 10.30 -14.90 -5.36
C LEU A 15 9.90 -16.20 -6.07
N PRO A 16 8.63 -16.39 -6.39
CA PRO A 16 8.16 -17.53 -7.18
C PRO A 16 8.55 -17.36 -8.65
N LYS A 17 9.81 -17.69 -8.98
CA LYS A 17 10.38 -17.48 -10.32
C LYS A 17 9.56 -18.12 -11.43
N TYR A 18 8.98 -19.29 -11.20
CA TYR A 18 8.12 -19.96 -12.17
C TYR A 18 6.89 -19.11 -12.54
N GLU A 19 6.26 -18.48 -11.56
CA GLU A 19 5.12 -17.58 -11.78
C GLU A 19 5.56 -16.30 -12.51
N PHE A 20 6.74 -15.76 -12.17
CA PHE A 20 7.32 -14.65 -12.93
C PHE A 20 7.52 -15.00 -14.40
N ASP A 21 8.08 -16.17 -14.67
CA ASP A 21 8.32 -16.63 -16.04
C ASP A 21 7.00 -16.86 -16.82
N LYS A 22 5.90 -17.22 -16.15
CA LYS A 22 4.55 -17.25 -16.75
C LYS A 22 4.11 -15.84 -17.18
N CYS A 23 4.28 -14.85 -16.32
CA CYS A 23 3.95 -13.45 -16.66
C CYS A 23 4.78 -12.96 -17.84
N VAL A 24 6.09 -13.28 -17.85
CA VAL A 24 6.97 -12.93 -18.97
C VAL A 24 6.52 -13.57 -20.28
N ARG A 25 6.14 -14.86 -20.27
CA ARG A 25 5.65 -15.56 -21.46
C ARG A 25 4.34 -14.98 -21.98
N ARG A 26 3.39 -14.64 -21.07
CA ARG A 26 2.07 -14.05 -21.41
C ARG A 26 2.20 -12.81 -22.29
N TYR A 27 3.16 -11.97 -22.01
CA TYR A 27 3.38 -10.68 -22.69
C TYR A 27 4.63 -10.70 -23.60
N ALA A 28 5.18 -11.86 -23.89
CA ALA A 28 6.37 -12.01 -24.74
C ALA A 28 7.55 -11.12 -24.29
N GLY A 29 7.73 -10.91 -22.96
CA GLY A 29 8.68 -9.95 -22.40
C GLY A 29 10.14 -10.17 -22.75
N ASN A 30 10.53 -11.38 -23.18
CA ASN A 30 11.89 -11.71 -23.64
C ASN A 30 12.01 -11.81 -25.17
N LYS A 31 10.94 -11.47 -25.92
CA LYS A 31 11.02 -11.50 -27.39
C LYS A 31 12.04 -10.46 -27.87
N HIS A 32 12.99 -10.90 -28.71
CA HIS A 32 14.10 -10.09 -29.23
C HIS A 32 15.04 -9.48 -28.17
N VAL A 33 15.01 -9.95 -26.93
CA VAL A 33 15.92 -9.51 -25.87
C VAL A 33 17.24 -10.27 -25.97
N ARG A 34 18.37 -9.52 -26.01
CA ARG A 34 19.72 -10.10 -26.13
C ARG A 34 20.55 -9.99 -24.84
N THR A 35 20.50 -8.85 -24.16
CA THR A 35 21.46 -8.49 -23.11
C THR A 35 20.86 -8.37 -21.72
N LEU A 36 19.55 -8.09 -21.58
CA LEU A 36 18.90 -7.90 -20.29
C LEU A 36 17.57 -8.65 -20.25
N PRO A 37 17.54 -9.93 -19.87
CA PRO A 37 16.30 -10.67 -19.66
C PRO A 37 15.35 -9.97 -18.68
N THR A 38 14.05 -10.21 -18.83
CA THR A 38 13.04 -9.50 -18.01
C THR A 38 13.22 -9.76 -16.51
N TYR A 39 13.66 -10.96 -16.13
CA TYR A 39 13.94 -11.27 -14.74
C TYR A 39 15.13 -10.45 -14.20
N GLU A 40 16.22 -10.35 -14.96
CA GLU A 40 17.35 -9.48 -14.56
C GLU A 40 16.93 -8.01 -14.50
N HIS A 41 16.07 -7.55 -15.41
CA HIS A 41 15.51 -6.20 -15.32
C HIS A 41 14.75 -6.00 -14.01
N PHE A 42 13.92 -6.97 -13.58
CA PHE A 42 13.25 -6.94 -12.28
C PHE A 42 14.26 -6.91 -11.13
N LEU A 43 15.31 -7.74 -11.16
CA LEU A 43 16.35 -7.75 -10.12
C LEU A 43 17.08 -6.42 -10.03
N VAL A 44 17.46 -5.82 -11.17
CA VAL A 44 18.14 -4.51 -11.20
C VAL A 44 17.25 -3.41 -10.64
N LEU A 45 15.96 -3.38 -11.01
CA LEU A 45 15.04 -2.40 -10.45
C LEU A 45 14.74 -2.68 -8.97
N GLY A 46 14.64 -3.93 -8.55
CA GLY A 46 14.51 -4.34 -7.15
C GLY A 46 15.71 -3.90 -6.30
N PHE A 47 16.92 -4.11 -6.83
CA PHE A 47 18.14 -3.57 -6.23
C PHE A 47 18.06 -2.05 -6.10
N ALA A 48 17.67 -1.34 -7.15
CA ALA A 48 17.56 0.11 -7.13
C ALA A 48 16.55 0.62 -6.07
N GLN A 49 15.44 -0.09 -5.87
CA GLN A 49 14.46 0.22 -4.82
C GLN A 49 15.03 0.00 -3.43
N LEU A 50 15.64 -1.15 -3.19
CA LEU A 50 16.18 -1.53 -1.88
C LEU A 50 17.38 -0.67 -1.45
N THR A 51 18.14 -0.14 -2.41
CA THR A 51 19.32 0.71 -2.16
C THR A 51 19.07 2.20 -2.41
N TYR A 52 17.82 2.59 -2.65
CA TYR A 52 17.40 3.99 -2.81
C TYR A 52 18.11 4.74 -3.95
N ARG A 53 18.30 4.07 -5.11
CA ARG A 53 18.93 4.73 -6.29
C ARG A 53 18.02 5.81 -6.86
N GLU A 54 18.63 6.87 -7.37
CA GLU A 54 17.89 8.07 -7.81
C GLU A 54 17.74 8.18 -9.33
N SER A 55 18.60 7.51 -10.09
CA SER A 55 18.62 7.60 -11.54
C SER A 55 19.20 6.36 -12.19
N LEU A 56 18.93 6.18 -13.48
CA LEU A 56 19.56 5.09 -14.26
C LEU A 56 21.09 5.19 -14.28
N ARG A 57 21.66 6.40 -14.21
CA ARG A 57 23.10 6.60 -14.12
C ARG A 57 23.63 6.12 -12.77
N ASP A 58 22.94 6.43 -11.70
CA ASP A 58 23.29 5.96 -10.35
C ASP A 58 23.22 4.42 -10.27
N ILE A 59 22.16 3.82 -10.83
CA ILE A 59 22.03 2.36 -10.93
C ILE A 59 23.24 1.76 -11.68
N GLU A 60 23.55 2.27 -12.87
CA GLU A 60 24.70 1.79 -13.67
C GLU A 60 26.01 1.89 -12.91
N THR A 61 26.26 3.04 -12.28
CA THR A 61 27.49 3.28 -11.49
C THR A 61 27.62 2.30 -10.35
N CYS A 62 26.54 2.09 -9.60
CA CYS A 62 26.55 1.16 -8.48
C CYS A 62 26.69 -0.31 -8.91
N LEU A 63 26.03 -0.72 -10.01
CA LEU A 63 26.22 -2.05 -10.56
C LEU A 63 27.67 -2.29 -11.02
N ARG A 64 28.31 -1.30 -11.65
CA ARG A 64 29.73 -1.41 -12.03
C ARG A 64 30.65 -1.51 -10.79
N ALA A 65 30.37 -0.73 -9.74
CA ALA A 65 31.14 -0.75 -8.51
C ALA A 65 31.04 -2.08 -7.75
N LEU A 66 29.92 -2.82 -7.91
CA LEU A 66 29.73 -4.13 -7.29
C LEU A 66 30.60 -5.22 -7.90
N GLY A 67 31.02 -5.09 -9.18
CA GLY A 67 31.93 -6.02 -9.85
C GLY A 67 31.53 -7.49 -9.69
N SER A 68 32.41 -8.33 -9.17
CA SER A 68 32.17 -9.76 -8.97
C SER A 68 31.03 -10.10 -8.02
N LYS A 69 30.58 -9.16 -7.18
CA LYS A 69 29.44 -9.38 -6.27
C LYS A 69 28.11 -9.49 -7.00
N LEU A 70 28.01 -8.98 -8.23
CA LEU A 70 26.80 -9.09 -9.05
C LEU A 70 26.41 -10.54 -9.34
N TYR A 71 27.37 -11.38 -9.70
CA TYR A 71 27.13 -12.79 -9.93
C TYR A 71 26.48 -13.47 -8.71
N HIS A 72 26.97 -13.16 -7.51
CA HIS A 72 26.40 -13.67 -6.25
C HIS A 72 25.04 -13.05 -5.90
N SER A 73 24.63 -12.03 -6.63
CA SER A 73 23.33 -11.35 -6.45
C SER A 73 22.29 -11.79 -7.49
N GLY A 74 22.66 -12.73 -8.39
CA GLY A 74 21.78 -13.19 -9.46
C GLY A 74 21.71 -12.26 -10.66
N ILE A 75 22.56 -11.22 -10.72
CA ILE A 75 22.68 -10.28 -11.84
C ILE A 75 23.94 -10.66 -12.64
N GLY A 76 23.78 -11.02 -13.91
CA GLY A 76 24.86 -11.58 -14.73
C GLY A 76 26.02 -10.61 -14.93
N GLN A 77 25.73 -9.36 -15.28
CA GLN A 77 26.73 -8.32 -15.53
C GLN A 77 26.16 -6.89 -15.31
N PRO A 78 27.03 -5.89 -15.18
CA PRO A 78 26.57 -4.49 -15.08
C PRO A 78 25.78 -4.10 -16.33
N THR A 79 24.61 -3.52 -16.13
CA THR A 79 23.72 -3.11 -17.21
C THR A 79 23.89 -1.63 -17.50
N ALA A 80 24.10 -1.28 -18.78
CA ALA A 80 24.19 0.10 -19.21
C ALA A 80 22.86 0.86 -19.03
N ARG A 81 22.93 2.14 -18.70
CA ARG A 81 21.75 3.01 -18.53
C ARG A 81 20.84 3.04 -19.76
N SER A 82 21.42 3.00 -20.97
CA SER A 82 20.65 2.98 -22.21
C SER A 82 19.83 1.70 -22.36
N THR A 83 20.41 0.55 -22.00
CA THR A 83 19.72 -0.74 -21.98
C THR A 83 18.59 -0.76 -20.95
N LEU A 84 18.80 -0.16 -19.77
CA LEU A 84 17.75 -0.02 -18.74
C LEU A 84 16.63 0.93 -19.21
N ALA A 85 17.00 2.06 -19.86
CA ALA A 85 16.02 2.98 -20.41
C ALA A 85 15.15 2.32 -21.48
N ASP A 86 15.78 1.61 -22.43
CA ASP A 86 15.09 0.84 -23.47
C ASP A 86 14.17 -0.24 -22.88
N ALA A 87 14.62 -0.94 -21.84
CA ALA A 87 13.81 -1.93 -21.16
C ALA A 87 12.59 -1.32 -20.47
N ASN A 88 12.75 -0.19 -19.79
CA ASN A 88 11.65 0.54 -19.17
C ASN A 88 10.63 1.07 -20.19
N GLU A 89 11.08 1.42 -21.39
CA GLU A 89 10.24 1.95 -22.46
C GLU A 89 9.45 0.87 -23.21
N LYS A 90 10.11 -0.25 -23.53
CA LYS A 90 9.60 -1.26 -24.47
C LYS A 90 8.94 -2.46 -23.81
N ARG A 91 9.32 -2.81 -22.58
CA ARG A 91 8.72 -3.96 -21.88
C ARG A 91 7.33 -3.64 -21.40
N ASP A 92 6.43 -4.60 -21.56
CA ASP A 92 5.06 -4.45 -21.12
C ASP A 92 5.02 -4.38 -19.57
N TRP A 93 4.53 -3.29 -19.04
CA TRP A 93 4.38 -3.09 -17.60
C TRP A 93 3.46 -4.11 -16.92
N ARG A 94 2.55 -4.74 -17.67
CA ARG A 94 1.62 -5.75 -17.15
C ARG A 94 2.35 -7.00 -16.65
N ILE A 95 3.55 -7.30 -17.14
CA ILE A 95 4.39 -8.36 -16.59
C ILE A 95 4.62 -8.17 -15.10
N PHE A 96 5.01 -6.95 -14.74
CA PHE A 96 5.34 -6.59 -13.35
C PHE A 96 4.09 -6.43 -12.48
N SER A 97 2.99 -5.98 -13.08
CA SER A 97 1.69 -5.89 -12.42
C SER A 97 1.14 -7.27 -12.08
N ASP A 98 1.08 -8.18 -13.05
CA ASP A 98 0.60 -9.55 -12.85
C ASP A 98 1.45 -10.28 -11.81
N PHE A 99 2.77 -10.09 -11.87
CA PHE A 99 3.66 -10.68 -10.87
C PHE A 99 3.45 -10.10 -9.46
N ALA A 100 3.22 -8.81 -9.35
CA ALA A 100 2.88 -8.20 -8.07
C ALA A 100 1.59 -8.80 -7.48
N HIS A 101 0.57 -9.07 -8.30
CA HIS A 101 -0.65 -9.74 -7.86
C HIS A 101 -0.41 -11.16 -7.36
N VAL A 102 0.49 -11.92 -8.01
CA VAL A 102 0.91 -13.25 -7.49
C VAL A 102 1.52 -13.13 -6.08
N LEU A 103 2.39 -12.15 -5.86
CA LEU A 103 2.98 -11.92 -4.54
C LEU A 103 1.93 -11.47 -3.51
N ILE A 104 1.01 -10.61 -3.92
CA ILE A 104 -0.10 -10.14 -3.06
C ILE A 104 -0.98 -11.32 -2.63
N GLU A 105 -1.33 -12.21 -3.56
CA GLU A 105 -2.11 -13.41 -3.26
C GLU A 105 -1.38 -14.32 -2.26
N GLN A 106 -0.08 -14.56 -2.46
CA GLN A 106 0.74 -15.32 -1.53
C GLN A 106 0.80 -14.66 -0.15
N ALA A 107 0.97 -13.34 -0.07
CA ALA A 107 0.95 -12.60 1.18
C ALA A 107 -0.42 -12.71 1.86
N THR A 108 -1.52 -12.59 1.12
CA THR A 108 -2.89 -12.70 1.65
C THR A 108 -3.11 -14.05 2.35
N GLN A 109 -2.66 -15.14 1.73
CA GLN A 109 -2.73 -16.48 2.34
C GLN A 109 -1.88 -16.58 3.61
N LEU A 110 -0.66 -16.05 3.60
CA LEU A 110 0.26 -16.08 4.75
C LEU A 110 -0.23 -15.27 5.96
N TYR A 111 -0.98 -14.19 5.72
CA TYR A 111 -1.47 -13.28 6.75
C TYR A 111 -2.94 -13.48 7.12
N ALA A 112 -3.61 -14.53 6.60
CA ALA A 112 -5.04 -14.75 6.81
C ALA A 112 -5.45 -14.71 8.30
N ASP A 113 -4.66 -15.36 9.17
CA ASP A 113 -4.93 -15.45 10.60
C ASP A 113 -4.12 -14.47 11.46
N GLU A 114 -3.44 -13.50 10.83
CA GLU A 114 -2.62 -12.54 11.56
C GLU A 114 -3.47 -11.57 12.40
N PRO A 115 -3.23 -11.45 13.72
CA PRO A 115 -3.91 -10.45 14.54
C PRO A 115 -3.46 -9.04 14.14
N PHE A 116 -4.38 -8.10 14.07
CA PHE A 116 -4.07 -6.70 13.73
C PHE A 116 -4.52 -5.68 14.81
N GLY A 117 -4.67 -6.18 16.05
CA GLY A 117 -4.95 -5.36 17.23
C GLY A 117 -6.38 -4.83 17.29
N VAL A 118 -7.31 -5.51 16.62
CA VAL A 118 -8.76 -5.36 16.76
C VAL A 118 -9.33 -6.76 16.79
N GLU A 119 -10.25 -7.04 17.73
CA GLU A 119 -10.95 -8.31 17.80
C GLU A 119 -11.96 -8.40 16.65
N LEU A 120 -11.50 -8.92 15.54
CA LEU A 120 -12.26 -9.07 14.31
C LEU A 120 -11.79 -10.31 13.56
N GLU A 121 -12.69 -11.25 13.30
CA GLU A 121 -12.43 -12.44 12.50
C GLU A 121 -12.40 -12.11 10.99
N GLN A 122 -13.28 -11.19 10.59
CA GLN A 122 -13.48 -10.80 9.21
C GLN A 122 -12.26 -10.05 8.65
N ALA A 123 -12.08 -10.13 7.35
CA ALA A 123 -11.09 -9.31 6.64
C ALA A 123 -11.44 -7.81 6.75
N ALA A 124 -10.41 -6.98 6.86
CA ALA A 124 -10.57 -5.54 6.97
C ALA A 124 -9.55 -4.84 6.07
N TYR A 125 -10.02 -3.91 5.28
CA TYR A 125 -9.25 -3.19 4.28
C TYR A 125 -9.35 -1.68 4.49
N ALA A 126 -8.22 -0.98 4.42
CA ALA A 126 -8.18 0.48 4.39
C ALA A 126 -8.06 0.98 2.94
N LEU A 127 -9.00 1.81 2.51
CA LEU A 127 -8.99 2.44 1.20
C LEU A 127 -8.54 3.89 1.32
N ASP A 128 -7.54 4.27 0.55
CA ASP A 128 -7.10 5.65 0.43
C ASP A 128 -6.36 5.87 -0.89
N SER A 129 -6.01 7.11 -1.19
CA SER A 129 -5.23 7.48 -2.36
C SER A 129 -4.10 8.44 -2.02
N THR A 130 -3.06 8.41 -2.83
CA THR A 130 -1.99 9.40 -2.73
C THR A 130 -1.67 9.98 -4.09
N THR A 131 -1.48 11.30 -4.13
CA THR A 131 -1.08 12.01 -5.34
C THR A 131 0.44 12.13 -5.38
N ILE A 132 0.99 11.91 -6.57
CA ILE A 132 2.41 12.05 -6.89
C ILE A 132 2.52 13.12 -7.95
N ASP A 133 3.04 14.27 -7.55
CA ASP A 133 3.24 15.40 -8.46
C ASP A 133 4.38 15.11 -9.44
N LEU A 134 4.17 15.45 -10.70
CA LEU A 134 5.11 15.25 -11.80
C LEU A 134 5.40 16.58 -12.50
N CYS A 135 6.58 16.69 -13.11
CA CYS A 135 6.91 17.81 -13.97
C CYS A 135 6.17 17.68 -15.32
N LEU A 136 5.30 18.63 -15.64
CA LEU A 136 4.47 18.56 -16.84
C LEU A 136 5.28 18.48 -18.14
N SER A 137 6.44 19.15 -18.21
CA SER A 137 7.31 19.10 -19.40
C SER A 137 7.91 17.72 -19.65
N LEU A 138 8.13 16.94 -18.59
CA LEU A 138 8.70 15.58 -18.68
C LEU A 138 7.60 14.51 -18.77
N PHE A 139 6.42 14.77 -18.22
CA PHE A 139 5.31 13.82 -18.16
C PHE A 139 3.99 14.39 -18.74
N PRO A 140 3.96 14.75 -20.04
CA PRO A 140 2.81 15.42 -20.65
C PRO A 140 1.54 14.53 -20.66
N TRP A 141 1.70 13.22 -20.67
CA TRP A 141 0.61 12.23 -20.60
C TRP A 141 -0.15 12.27 -19.27
N ALA A 142 0.52 12.66 -18.17
CA ALA A 142 -0.07 12.73 -16.83
C ALA A 142 -0.68 14.10 -16.50
N LYS A 143 -1.00 14.93 -17.52
CA LYS A 143 -1.56 16.27 -17.32
C LYS A 143 -2.80 16.23 -16.41
N PHE A 144 -2.73 16.96 -15.30
CA PHE A 144 -3.79 17.05 -14.29
C PHE A 144 -4.49 18.40 -14.29
N ARG A 145 -3.72 19.50 -14.31
CA ARG A 145 -4.19 20.89 -14.39
C ARG A 145 -3.44 21.63 -15.49
N ARG A 146 -3.86 22.87 -15.77
CA ARG A 146 -3.22 23.68 -16.85
C ARG A 146 -1.70 23.67 -16.82
N ARG A 147 -1.08 23.68 -15.62
CA ARG A 147 0.39 23.75 -15.42
C ARG A 147 0.95 22.60 -14.55
N LYS A 148 0.18 21.55 -14.28
CA LYS A 148 0.60 20.45 -13.41
C LYS A 148 0.32 19.10 -14.05
N ALA A 149 1.26 18.17 -13.87
CA ALA A 149 1.05 16.74 -14.08
C ALA A 149 1.05 16.03 -12.75
N ALA A 150 0.26 14.98 -12.63
CA ALA A 150 0.22 14.12 -11.46
C ALA A 150 -0.37 12.76 -11.81
N ILE A 151 0.10 11.74 -11.10
CA ILE A 151 -0.56 10.44 -11.02
C ILE A 151 -1.13 10.24 -9.62
N LYS A 152 -2.17 9.42 -9.53
CA LYS A 152 -2.72 8.95 -8.26
C LYS A 152 -2.52 7.47 -8.13
N LEU A 153 -2.09 7.07 -6.94
CA LEU A 153 -2.02 5.70 -6.52
C LEU A 153 -3.18 5.46 -5.54
N HIS A 154 -4.22 4.78 -6.00
CA HIS A 154 -5.33 4.34 -5.17
C HIS A 154 -5.01 2.95 -4.64
N THR A 155 -5.16 2.77 -3.35
CA THR A 155 -4.73 1.53 -2.69
C THR A 155 -5.80 1.03 -1.74
N LEU A 156 -6.13 -0.24 -1.88
CA LEU A 156 -6.81 -1.03 -0.88
C LEU A 156 -5.76 -1.81 -0.09
N LEU A 157 -5.57 -1.48 1.18
CA LEU A 157 -4.56 -2.07 2.05
C LEU A 157 -5.20 -3.09 2.99
N ALA A 158 -4.76 -4.34 2.97
CA ALA A 158 -5.14 -5.31 3.99
C ALA A 158 -4.59 -4.86 5.35
N LEU A 159 -5.45 -4.74 6.35
CA LEU A 159 -5.04 -4.37 7.71
C LEU A 159 -4.34 -5.52 8.44
N ARG A 160 -4.55 -6.77 8.01
CA ARG A 160 -3.72 -7.91 8.38
C ARG A 160 -2.45 -7.87 7.54
N GLY A 161 -1.30 -7.72 8.16
CA GLY A 161 0.00 -7.66 7.47
C GLY A 161 0.36 -6.30 6.86
N ASN A 162 -0.58 -5.36 6.73
CA ASN A 162 -0.35 -3.99 6.22
C ASN A 162 0.30 -3.93 4.82
N PHE A 163 -0.17 -4.74 3.89
CA PHE A 163 0.28 -4.74 2.49
C PHE A 163 -0.89 -4.42 1.53
N PRO A 164 -0.62 -3.86 0.33
CA PRO A 164 -1.65 -3.52 -0.63
C PRO A 164 -2.24 -4.80 -1.25
N THR A 165 -3.57 -4.88 -1.33
CA THR A 165 -4.29 -5.96 -2.05
C THR A 165 -4.78 -5.50 -3.41
N VAL A 166 -5.11 -4.22 -3.55
CA VAL A 166 -5.46 -3.60 -4.82
C VAL A 166 -4.67 -2.31 -4.97
N VAL A 167 -4.09 -2.11 -6.14
CA VAL A 167 -3.39 -0.88 -6.51
C VAL A 167 -3.84 -0.45 -7.90
N ILE A 168 -4.39 0.75 -8.01
CA ILE A 168 -4.86 1.34 -9.26
C ILE A 168 -4.12 2.64 -9.50
N LEU A 169 -3.38 2.71 -10.62
CA LEU A 169 -2.73 3.93 -11.08
C LEU A 169 -3.65 4.69 -12.02
N THR A 170 -3.90 5.96 -11.71
CA THR A 170 -4.66 6.86 -12.55
C THR A 170 -3.94 8.19 -12.74
N THR A 171 -4.38 8.99 -13.70
CA THR A 171 -3.96 10.39 -13.74
C THR A 171 -4.61 11.15 -12.58
N GLY A 172 -4.03 12.30 -12.19
CA GLY A 172 -4.56 13.13 -11.11
C GLY A 172 -5.98 13.64 -11.31
N LYS A 173 -6.57 13.48 -12.51
CA LYS A 173 -7.95 13.90 -12.83
C LYS A 173 -9.03 13.01 -12.21
N VAL A 174 -8.73 11.76 -11.97
CA VAL A 174 -9.72 10.80 -11.45
C VAL A 174 -10.05 11.15 -10.00
N HIS A 175 -11.32 11.30 -9.68
CA HIS A 175 -11.78 11.51 -8.31
C HIS A 175 -11.66 10.22 -7.51
N ASP A 176 -11.18 10.33 -6.26
CA ASP A 176 -10.88 9.17 -5.39
C ASP A 176 -12.11 8.27 -5.20
N VAL A 177 -13.29 8.86 -5.07
CA VAL A 177 -14.56 8.14 -4.88
C VAL A 177 -14.91 7.21 -6.04
N ASN A 178 -14.45 7.51 -7.26
CA ASN A 178 -14.75 6.68 -8.44
C ASN A 178 -14.10 5.30 -8.36
N ILE A 179 -13.05 5.15 -7.56
CA ILE A 179 -12.38 3.87 -7.36
C ILE A 179 -13.28 2.83 -6.68
N LEU A 180 -14.29 3.27 -5.94
CA LEU A 180 -15.30 2.36 -5.39
C LEU A 180 -16.07 1.59 -6.47
N ASP A 181 -16.12 2.09 -7.71
CA ASP A 181 -16.76 1.41 -8.83
C ASP A 181 -15.88 0.30 -9.44
N GLU A 182 -14.55 0.36 -9.20
CA GLU A 182 -13.57 -0.58 -9.72
C GLU A 182 -13.28 -1.75 -8.74
N LEU A 183 -13.80 -1.65 -7.51
CA LEU A 183 -13.54 -2.65 -6.48
C LEU A 183 -14.57 -3.78 -6.53
N THR A 184 -14.09 -5.01 -6.43
CA THR A 184 -14.91 -6.17 -6.10
C THR A 184 -14.96 -6.32 -4.59
N TYR A 185 -16.17 -6.31 -4.02
CA TYR A 185 -16.36 -6.40 -2.58
C TYR A 185 -16.54 -7.84 -2.12
N GLU A 186 -15.81 -8.22 -1.08
CA GLU A 186 -15.92 -9.53 -0.45
C GLU A 186 -17.03 -9.51 0.61
N PRO A 187 -18.05 -10.39 0.54
CA PRO A 187 -19.09 -10.47 1.56
C PRO A 187 -18.50 -10.70 2.95
N GLY A 188 -19.03 -10.01 3.95
CA GLY A 188 -18.56 -10.09 5.33
C GLY A 188 -17.33 -9.25 5.67
N SER A 189 -16.58 -8.77 4.68
CA SER A 189 -15.37 -7.95 4.88
C SER A 189 -15.69 -6.49 5.20
N PHE A 190 -14.75 -5.82 5.90
CA PHE A 190 -14.86 -4.40 6.27
C PHE A 190 -13.99 -3.52 5.35
N TYR A 191 -14.58 -2.48 4.79
CA TYR A 191 -13.91 -1.47 3.98
C TYR A 191 -13.90 -0.13 4.73
N ILE A 192 -12.72 0.33 5.11
CA ILE A 192 -12.52 1.52 5.92
C ILE A 192 -11.97 2.62 5.02
N ALA A 193 -12.71 3.72 4.88
CA ALA A 193 -12.32 4.84 4.04
C ALA A 193 -12.55 6.18 4.74
N ASP A 194 -11.88 7.22 4.27
CA ASP A 194 -12.09 8.55 4.80
C ASP A 194 -13.40 9.18 4.25
N ARG A 195 -13.76 10.37 4.75
CA ARG A 195 -14.98 11.09 4.31
C ARG A 195 -14.97 11.53 2.84
N GLY A 196 -13.81 11.51 2.17
CA GLY A 196 -13.69 11.77 0.74
C GLY A 196 -14.41 10.74 -0.11
N TYR A 197 -14.48 9.50 0.40
CA TYR A 197 -15.18 8.38 -0.22
C TYR A 197 -16.67 8.28 0.15
N LEU A 198 -17.23 9.25 0.89
CA LEU A 198 -18.65 9.24 1.26
C LEU A 198 -19.52 9.58 0.05
N ASP A 199 -20.02 8.53 -0.59
CA ASP A 199 -21.01 8.53 -1.67
C ASP A 199 -22.05 7.46 -1.36
N PHE A 200 -23.28 7.86 -1.12
CA PHE A 200 -24.32 6.95 -0.63
C PHE A 200 -24.72 5.90 -1.64
N THR A 201 -24.72 6.21 -2.93
CA THR A 201 -25.02 5.22 -3.98
C THR A 201 -23.98 4.11 -4.01
N ARG A 202 -22.71 4.47 -3.94
CA ARG A 202 -21.61 3.49 -3.95
C ARG A 202 -21.54 2.70 -2.65
N LEU A 203 -21.77 3.34 -1.50
CA LEU A 203 -21.85 2.65 -0.21
C LEU A 203 -23.04 1.70 -0.14
N TYR A 204 -24.13 2.00 -0.84
CA TYR A 204 -25.26 1.10 -0.93
C TYR A 204 -24.97 -0.14 -1.80
N ARG A 205 -24.24 0.03 -2.91
CA ARG A 205 -23.75 -1.12 -3.69
C ARG A 205 -22.83 -2.04 -2.85
N LEU A 206 -21.93 -1.46 -2.04
CA LEU A 206 -21.10 -2.21 -1.12
C LEU A 206 -21.96 -2.94 -0.08
N HIS A 207 -23.00 -2.31 0.46
CA HIS A 207 -23.95 -2.95 1.37
C HIS A 207 -24.66 -4.13 0.69
N LEU A 208 -25.17 -3.96 -0.50
CA LEU A 208 -25.88 -5.00 -1.27
C LEU A 208 -24.98 -6.20 -1.62
N SER A 209 -23.65 -6.01 -1.69
CA SER A 209 -22.69 -7.12 -1.85
C SER A 209 -22.44 -7.90 -0.56
N GLY A 210 -23.12 -7.57 0.54
CA GLY A 210 -22.93 -8.23 1.84
C GLY A 210 -21.67 -7.77 2.60
N ALA A 211 -20.99 -6.72 2.14
CA ALA A 211 -19.81 -6.16 2.79
C ALA A 211 -20.18 -5.03 3.76
N PHE A 212 -19.24 -4.69 4.65
CA PHE A 212 -19.40 -3.63 5.62
C PHE A 212 -18.46 -2.47 5.31
N PHE A 213 -18.91 -1.25 5.58
CA PHE A 213 -18.06 -0.08 5.51
C PHE A 213 -17.94 0.63 6.85
N VAL A 214 -16.84 1.35 7.04
CA VAL A 214 -16.64 2.31 8.13
C VAL A 214 -16.06 3.59 7.53
N THR A 215 -16.80 4.69 7.64
CA THR A 215 -16.34 5.99 7.14
C THR A 215 -16.70 7.11 8.10
N ARG A 216 -16.22 8.35 7.84
CA ARG A 216 -16.60 9.53 8.62
C ARG A 216 -17.79 10.24 8.00
N ALA A 217 -18.74 10.65 8.85
CA ALA A 217 -19.84 11.51 8.42
C ALA A 217 -19.32 12.89 7.95
N LYS A 218 -19.90 13.43 6.89
CA LYS A 218 -19.74 14.85 6.53
C LYS A 218 -20.60 15.71 7.43
N LYS A 219 -20.16 16.93 7.75
CA LYS A 219 -20.89 17.86 8.65
C LYS A 219 -22.29 18.23 8.12
N ASN A 220 -22.45 18.26 6.83
CA ASN A 220 -23.70 18.60 6.14
C ASN A 220 -24.62 17.39 5.90
N SER A 221 -24.26 16.20 6.35
CA SER A 221 -25.14 15.03 6.23
C SER A 221 -26.32 15.16 7.21
N ARG A 222 -27.54 15.00 6.68
CA ARG A 222 -28.80 15.10 7.44
C ARG A 222 -29.27 13.70 7.82
N PHE A 223 -29.51 13.51 9.14
CA PHE A 223 -29.92 12.21 9.68
C PHE A 223 -31.18 12.38 10.54
N GLN A 224 -32.10 11.43 10.43
CA GLN A 224 -33.17 11.24 11.38
C GLN A 224 -32.81 10.06 12.28
N ARG A 225 -32.69 10.30 13.58
CA ARG A 225 -32.42 9.27 14.58
C ARG A 225 -33.69 8.42 14.78
N ARG A 226 -33.50 7.10 14.68
CA ARG A 226 -34.57 6.11 14.96
C ARG A 226 -34.41 5.51 16.35
N TYR A 227 -33.18 5.19 16.75
CA TYR A 227 -32.88 4.56 18.03
C TYR A 227 -31.51 5.00 18.56
N SER A 228 -31.33 4.98 19.88
CA SER A 228 -30.04 5.25 20.52
C SER A 228 -29.72 4.17 21.54
N ARG A 229 -28.54 3.58 21.41
CA ARG A 229 -28.03 2.57 22.34
C ARG A 229 -27.26 3.25 23.46
N PRO A 230 -27.27 2.68 24.68
CA PRO A 230 -26.41 3.12 25.75
C PRO A 230 -24.93 2.95 25.37
N VAL A 231 -24.08 3.85 25.82
CA VAL A 231 -22.63 3.81 25.58
C VAL A 231 -21.87 4.09 26.87
N ASP A 232 -20.74 3.42 27.04
CA ASP A 232 -19.81 3.76 28.10
C ASP A 232 -18.94 4.96 27.64
N LYS A 233 -19.16 6.10 28.28
CA LYS A 233 -18.46 7.35 27.98
C LYS A 233 -16.99 7.32 28.41
N ALA A 234 -16.60 6.44 29.33
CA ALA A 234 -15.21 6.28 29.77
C ALA A 234 -14.32 5.76 28.63
N THR A 235 -14.88 5.00 27.70
CA THR A 235 -14.18 4.48 26.51
C THR A 235 -13.94 5.54 25.42
N GLY A 236 -14.46 6.76 25.60
CA GLY A 236 -14.46 7.82 24.59
C GLY A 236 -15.69 7.83 23.68
N LEU A 237 -16.57 6.82 23.78
CA LEU A 237 -17.85 6.79 23.04
C LEU A 237 -18.77 7.91 23.54
N ARG A 238 -19.45 8.59 22.61
CA ARG A 238 -20.39 9.68 22.91
C ARG A 238 -21.83 9.28 22.67
N PHE A 239 -22.06 8.56 21.59
CA PHE A 239 -23.36 8.00 21.23
C PHE A 239 -23.19 6.84 20.23
N ASP A 240 -24.19 5.97 20.21
CA ASP A 240 -24.37 4.90 19.23
C ASP A 240 -25.85 4.90 18.81
N GLN A 241 -26.10 5.26 17.56
CA GLN A 241 -27.44 5.55 17.07
C GLN A 241 -27.73 4.79 15.78
N THR A 242 -28.95 4.29 15.66
CA THR A 242 -29.53 3.91 14.38
C THR A 242 -30.20 5.14 13.77
N VAL A 243 -29.81 5.45 12.54
CA VAL A 243 -30.27 6.63 11.81
C VAL A 243 -30.70 6.25 10.42
N VAL A 244 -31.57 7.06 9.81
CA VAL A 244 -31.86 7.05 8.37
C VAL A 244 -31.50 8.39 7.78
N LEU A 245 -31.14 8.41 6.50
CA LEU A 245 -30.85 9.64 5.79
C LEU A 245 -32.15 10.41 5.55
N SER A 246 -32.19 11.68 5.97
CA SER A 246 -33.40 12.53 5.87
C SER A 246 -33.36 13.52 4.69
N GLY A 247 -32.24 13.60 3.96
CA GLY A 247 -32.17 14.38 2.73
C GLY A 247 -32.86 13.63 1.57
N PHE A 248 -33.62 14.34 0.74
CA PHE A 248 -34.40 13.76 -0.35
C PHE A 248 -33.56 12.84 -1.25
N TYR A 249 -32.47 13.34 -1.85
CA TYR A 249 -31.60 12.55 -2.69
C TYR A 249 -30.81 11.48 -1.93
N SER A 250 -30.28 11.82 -0.77
CA SER A 250 -29.46 10.87 0.01
C SER A 250 -30.29 9.70 0.54
N GLY A 251 -31.55 9.94 0.92
CA GLY A 251 -32.48 8.88 1.34
C GLY A 251 -32.82 7.91 0.20
N GLN A 252 -32.93 8.39 -1.04
CA GLN A 252 -33.12 7.53 -2.21
C GLN A 252 -31.85 6.74 -2.56
N GLN A 253 -30.67 7.35 -2.43
CA GLN A 253 -29.39 6.71 -2.72
C GLN A 253 -29.02 5.61 -1.72
N TYR A 254 -29.46 5.75 -0.46
CA TYR A 254 -29.25 4.76 0.59
C TYR A 254 -30.54 4.66 1.44
N PRO A 255 -31.50 3.81 1.06
CA PRO A 255 -32.80 3.73 1.72
C PRO A 255 -32.76 3.02 3.08
N GLU A 256 -31.73 2.26 3.36
CA GLU A 256 -31.57 1.44 4.54
C GLU A 256 -31.08 2.24 5.77
N ALA A 257 -31.28 1.68 6.95
CA ALA A 257 -30.77 2.23 8.18
C ALA A 257 -29.22 2.18 8.24
N LEU A 258 -28.63 3.23 8.78
CA LEU A 258 -27.21 3.34 9.07
C LEU A 258 -26.98 3.42 10.57
N ARG A 259 -25.82 2.95 10.99
CA ARG A 259 -25.35 3.15 12.37
C ARG A 259 -24.40 4.34 12.42
N ARG A 260 -24.69 5.28 13.31
CA ARG A 260 -23.94 6.50 13.54
C ARG A 260 -23.31 6.45 14.92
N ILE A 261 -21.98 6.48 15.00
CA ILE A 261 -21.22 6.35 16.25
C ILE A 261 -20.42 7.61 16.49
N GLY A 262 -20.62 8.27 17.64
CA GLY A 262 -19.80 9.39 18.08
C GLY A 262 -18.67 8.92 19.00
N PHE A 263 -17.46 9.36 18.72
CA PHE A 263 -16.25 8.99 19.46
C PHE A 263 -15.39 10.21 19.71
N ARG A 264 -14.88 10.38 20.91
CA ARG A 264 -13.84 11.35 21.24
C ARG A 264 -12.55 10.60 21.50
N ASP A 265 -11.59 10.83 20.65
CA ASP A 265 -10.26 10.20 20.76
C ASP A 265 -9.58 10.71 22.05
N PRO A 266 -9.28 9.84 23.03
CA PRO A 266 -8.67 10.25 24.28
C PRO A 266 -7.25 10.80 24.12
N GLN A 267 -6.52 10.39 23.08
CA GLN A 267 -5.14 10.83 22.84
C GLN A 267 -5.08 12.21 22.18
N THR A 268 -5.94 12.46 21.19
CA THR A 268 -5.91 13.72 20.42
C THR A 268 -7.00 14.71 20.82
N GLY A 269 -7.95 14.31 21.66
CA GLY A 269 -9.12 15.12 22.04
C GLY A 269 -10.12 15.36 20.91
N LYS A 270 -9.86 14.87 19.68
CA LYS A 270 -10.69 15.09 18.49
C LYS A 270 -12.00 14.32 18.59
N SER A 271 -13.11 15.00 18.25
CA SER A 271 -14.42 14.36 18.12
C SER A 271 -14.65 13.89 16.69
N LEU A 272 -14.98 12.62 16.55
CA LEU A 272 -15.22 11.94 15.28
C LEU A 272 -16.64 11.37 15.26
N VAL A 273 -17.27 11.35 14.09
CA VAL A 273 -18.56 10.70 13.88
C VAL A 273 -18.39 9.68 12.75
N PHE A 274 -18.60 8.42 13.08
CA PHE A 274 -18.50 7.33 12.12
C PHE A 274 -19.88 6.93 11.59
N LEU A 275 -19.91 6.46 10.35
CA LEU A 275 -21.05 5.81 9.72
C LEU A 275 -20.65 4.41 9.30
N THR A 276 -21.53 3.45 9.53
CA THR A 276 -21.36 2.06 9.12
C THR A 276 -22.73 1.40 8.86
N ASN A 277 -22.75 0.37 8.05
CA ASN A 277 -23.89 -0.55 7.90
C ASN A 277 -23.78 -1.77 8.81
N ASN A 278 -22.74 -1.87 9.65
CA ASN A 278 -22.60 -2.97 10.59
C ASN A 278 -23.28 -2.65 11.94
N PHE A 279 -24.22 -3.47 12.34
CA PHE A 279 -24.98 -3.33 13.60
C PHE A 279 -24.58 -4.37 14.67
N THR A 280 -23.75 -5.36 14.31
CA THR A 280 -23.42 -6.50 15.17
C THR A 280 -22.18 -6.27 16.04
N LYS A 281 -21.14 -5.60 15.47
CA LYS A 281 -19.90 -5.38 16.20
C LYS A 281 -20.06 -4.27 17.25
N PRO A 282 -19.33 -4.33 18.39
CA PRO A 282 -19.33 -3.27 19.40
C PRO A 282 -18.94 -1.90 18.78
N ALA A 283 -19.53 -0.81 19.31
CA ALA A 283 -19.25 0.55 18.82
C ALA A 283 -17.76 0.91 18.95
N LEU A 284 -17.09 0.44 20.01
CA LEU A 284 -15.66 0.65 20.23
C LEU A 284 -14.82 -0.04 19.16
N THR A 285 -15.18 -1.27 18.75
CA THR A 285 -14.53 -2.01 17.66
C THR A 285 -14.60 -1.22 16.36
N ILE A 286 -15.74 -0.62 16.02
CA ILE A 286 -15.88 0.24 14.83
C ILE A 286 -14.95 1.47 14.91
N ALA A 287 -14.85 2.10 16.07
CA ALA A 287 -13.93 3.23 16.27
C ALA A 287 -12.44 2.80 16.13
N GLN A 288 -12.09 1.64 16.68
CA GLN A 288 -10.76 1.05 16.56
C GLN A 288 -10.42 0.68 15.11
N LEU A 289 -11.35 0.10 14.37
CA LEU A 289 -11.19 -0.18 12.94
C LEU A 289 -10.88 1.10 12.16
N TYR A 290 -11.65 2.17 12.41
CA TYR A 290 -11.38 3.44 11.73
C TYR A 290 -9.98 3.99 12.07
N ARG A 291 -9.50 3.82 13.28
CA ARG A 291 -8.15 4.22 13.68
C ARG A 291 -7.08 3.46 12.89
N ARG A 292 -7.31 2.18 12.58
CA ARG A 292 -6.39 1.37 11.77
C ARG A 292 -6.27 1.85 10.32
N ARG A 293 -7.20 2.66 9.81
CA ARG A 293 -7.08 3.28 8.48
C ARG A 293 -5.74 4.01 8.30
N TRP A 294 -5.16 4.54 9.37
CA TRP A 294 -3.86 5.22 9.33
C TRP A 294 -2.73 4.37 8.73
N GLN A 295 -2.84 3.05 8.73
CA GLN A 295 -1.85 2.15 8.15
C GLN A 295 -1.65 2.39 6.64
N VAL A 296 -2.68 2.78 5.91
CA VAL A 296 -2.55 3.11 4.48
C VAL A 296 -1.74 4.40 4.26
N GLU A 297 -1.84 5.36 5.19
CA GLU A 297 -1.02 6.58 5.13
C GLU A 297 0.46 6.29 5.43
N LEU A 298 0.75 5.36 6.34
CA LEU A 298 2.11 4.88 6.60
C LEU A 298 2.67 4.14 5.38
N PHE A 299 1.87 3.31 4.72
CA PHE A 299 2.24 2.69 3.45
C PHE A 299 2.57 3.74 2.39
N PHE A 300 1.73 4.79 2.23
CA PHE A 300 2.02 5.86 1.28
C PHE A 300 3.26 6.68 1.64
N LYS A 301 3.49 6.92 2.92
CA LYS A 301 4.72 7.57 3.37
C LYS A 301 5.92 6.75 2.93
N TRP A 302 5.86 5.43 3.16
CA TRP A 302 6.91 4.52 2.74
C TRP A 302 7.11 4.54 1.22
N ILE A 303 6.04 4.34 0.44
CA ILE A 303 6.06 4.38 -1.03
C ILE A 303 6.71 5.68 -1.53
N LYS A 304 6.33 6.83 -0.99
CA LYS A 304 6.88 8.13 -1.41
C LYS A 304 8.35 8.33 -1.02
N GLN A 305 8.75 7.84 0.14
CA GLN A 305 10.11 8.02 0.64
C GLN A 305 11.11 7.07 -0.03
N HIS A 306 10.71 5.81 -0.23
CA HIS A 306 11.60 4.77 -0.71
C HIS A 306 11.49 4.50 -2.20
N LEU A 307 10.32 4.68 -2.81
CA LEU A 307 10.20 4.67 -4.26
C LEU A 307 10.85 5.89 -4.90
N ARG A 308 11.19 6.90 -4.11
CA ARG A 308 11.66 8.20 -4.62
C ARG A 308 10.89 8.61 -5.88
N ILE A 309 9.57 8.48 -5.83
CA ILE A 309 8.63 8.73 -6.93
C ILE A 309 8.71 10.20 -7.44
N LYS A 310 9.57 10.99 -6.85
CA LYS A 310 9.98 12.28 -7.41
C LYS A 310 11.03 12.16 -8.53
N ALA A 311 11.70 11.00 -8.64
CA ALA A 311 12.71 10.71 -9.66
C ALA A 311 12.39 9.38 -10.33
N PHE A 312 11.54 9.39 -11.35
CA PHE A 312 11.29 8.21 -12.16
C PHE A 312 12.47 7.89 -13.06
N TYR A 313 12.72 6.60 -13.27
CA TYR A 313 13.80 6.08 -14.13
C TYR A 313 13.49 6.21 -15.63
N GLY A 314 12.33 6.76 -15.98
CA GLY A 314 11.89 7.06 -17.34
C GLY A 314 10.68 7.96 -17.30
N THR A 315 10.36 8.63 -18.39
CA THR A 315 9.30 9.64 -18.48
C THR A 315 8.02 9.13 -19.13
N SER A 316 8.04 7.97 -19.78
CA SER A 316 6.85 7.37 -20.36
C SER A 316 5.93 6.77 -19.29
N GLU A 317 4.66 6.64 -19.63
CA GLU A 317 3.67 5.98 -18.77
C GLU A 317 4.10 4.54 -18.45
N ASN A 318 4.64 3.82 -19.43
CA ASN A 318 5.12 2.45 -19.29
C ASN A 318 6.24 2.35 -18.25
N ALA A 319 7.27 3.21 -18.35
CA ALA A 319 8.39 3.24 -17.42
C ALA A 319 7.94 3.55 -15.98
N VAL A 320 7.03 4.49 -15.81
CA VAL A 320 6.45 4.86 -14.51
C VAL A 320 5.68 3.67 -13.92
N ARG A 321 4.85 3.01 -14.72
CA ARG A 321 4.08 1.82 -14.28
C ARG A 321 5.01 0.69 -13.87
N ILE A 322 6.04 0.38 -14.65
CA ILE A 322 7.06 -0.64 -14.31
C ILE A 322 7.66 -0.33 -12.94
N GLN A 323 8.16 0.87 -12.75
CA GLN A 323 8.83 1.26 -11.50
C GLN A 323 7.90 1.12 -10.30
N VAL A 324 6.65 1.56 -10.41
CA VAL A 324 5.65 1.46 -9.33
C VAL A 324 5.37 -0.01 -9.01
N TRP A 325 5.14 -0.86 -10.02
CA TRP A 325 4.82 -2.27 -9.79
C TRP A 325 6.00 -3.07 -9.24
N VAL A 326 7.22 -2.79 -9.68
CA VAL A 326 8.42 -3.40 -9.08
C VAL A 326 8.56 -3.02 -7.60
N ALA A 327 8.30 -1.78 -7.28
CA ALA A 327 8.38 -1.33 -5.90
C ALA A 327 7.30 -1.94 -4.99
N ILE A 328 6.07 -2.07 -5.49
CA ILE A 328 5.01 -2.81 -4.80
C ILE A 328 5.44 -4.27 -4.59
N SER A 329 6.00 -4.91 -5.62
CA SER A 329 6.52 -6.28 -5.53
C SER A 329 7.59 -6.41 -4.45
N VAL A 330 8.54 -5.47 -4.37
CA VAL A 330 9.59 -5.45 -3.34
C VAL A 330 8.99 -5.28 -1.94
N TYR A 331 8.00 -4.39 -1.78
CA TYR A 331 7.32 -4.20 -0.49
C TYR A 331 6.61 -5.47 -0.04
N VAL A 332 5.84 -6.10 -0.93
CA VAL A 332 5.11 -7.34 -0.63
C VAL A 332 6.08 -8.50 -0.36
N LEU A 333 7.19 -8.58 -1.10
CA LEU A 333 8.24 -9.56 -0.84
C LEU A 333 8.80 -9.43 0.58
N VAL A 334 9.07 -8.20 1.02
CA VAL A 334 9.54 -7.95 2.40
C VAL A 334 8.48 -8.37 3.43
N ALA A 335 7.20 -8.15 3.16
CA ALA A 335 6.12 -8.63 4.02
C ALA A 335 6.09 -10.16 4.08
N ILE A 336 6.25 -10.86 2.94
CA ILE A 336 6.32 -12.32 2.88
C ILE A 336 7.50 -12.85 3.70
N VAL A 337 8.69 -12.29 3.51
CA VAL A 337 9.91 -12.66 4.23
C VAL A 337 9.74 -12.41 5.73
N LYS A 338 9.19 -11.27 6.12
CA LYS A 338 8.86 -10.98 7.52
C LYS A 338 8.03 -12.10 8.14
N LYS A 339 6.98 -12.54 7.45
CA LYS A 339 6.07 -13.58 7.97
C LYS A 339 6.74 -14.94 8.04
N ARG A 340 7.45 -15.34 6.96
CA ARG A 340 8.15 -16.64 6.90
C ARG A 340 9.26 -16.79 7.94
N LEU A 341 9.99 -15.71 8.18
CA LEU A 341 11.08 -15.68 9.16
C LEU A 341 10.61 -15.30 10.57
N CYS A 342 9.31 -15.13 10.80
CA CYS A 342 8.70 -14.76 12.10
C CYS A 342 9.33 -13.50 12.71
N LEU A 343 9.66 -12.48 11.90
CA LEU A 343 10.33 -11.27 12.36
C LEU A 343 9.36 -10.34 13.09
N SER A 344 9.75 -9.83 14.26
CA SER A 344 8.98 -8.83 15.02
C SER A 344 9.10 -7.42 14.43
N ALA A 345 10.23 -7.10 13.78
CA ALA A 345 10.50 -5.80 13.18
C ALA A 345 9.43 -5.37 12.15
N SER A 346 9.17 -4.07 12.07
CA SER A 346 8.25 -3.53 11.05
C SER A 346 8.84 -3.70 9.64
N PRO A 347 8.02 -3.79 8.58
CA PRO A 347 8.54 -3.81 7.20
C PRO A 347 9.46 -2.62 6.89
N TYR A 348 9.18 -1.45 7.49
CA TYR A 348 10.03 -0.27 7.38
C TYR A 348 11.44 -0.51 7.96
N THR A 349 11.52 -1.04 9.17
CA THR A 349 12.80 -1.36 9.83
C THR A 349 13.59 -2.40 9.04
N ILE A 350 12.90 -3.45 8.55
CA ILE A 350 13.53 -4.48 7.71
C ILE A 350 14.16 -3.87 6.46
N LEU A 351 13.46 -2.96 5.79
CA LEU A 351 13.97 -2.30 4.58
C LEU A 351 15.16 -1.39 4.88
N GLN A 352 15.16 -0.69 6.01
CA GLN A 352 16.34 0.09 6.44
C GLN A 352 17.56 -0.81 6.66
N ILE A 353 17.39 -1.94 7.32
CA ILE A 353 18.47 -2.91 7.55
C ILE A 353 18.97 -3.46 6.21
N LEU A 354 18.06 -3.90 5.35
CA LEU A 354 18.38 -4.42 4.03
C LEU A 354 19.16 -3.41 3.18
N SER A 355 18.83 -2.12 3.26
CA SER A 355 19.52 -1.10 2.46
C SER A 355 21.01 -0.97 2.77
N LEU A 356 21.43 -1.38 3.97
CA LEU A 356 22.83 -1.35 4.41
C LEU A 356 23.55 -2.68 4.17
N SER A 357 22.84 -3.80 4.24
CA SER A 357 23.42 -5.15 4.33
C SER A 357 23.23 -6.02 3.09
N LEU A 358 22.63 -5.52 2.02
CA LEU A 358 22.25 -6.30 0.83
C LEU A 358 23.38 -7.13 0.21
N PHE A 359 24.63 -6.66 0.29
CA PHE A 359 25.79 -7.32 -0.31
C PHE A 359 26.65 -8.07 0.69
N GLU A 360 26.21 -8.17 1.93
CA GLU A 360 26.84 -9.05 2.91
C GLU A 360 26.50 -10.51 2.58
N LYS A 361 27.45 -11.39 2.88
CA LYS A 361 27.30 -12.85 2.71
C LYS A 361 26.90 -13.53 4.03
N THR A 362 26.04 -12.89 4.77
CA THR A 362 25.51 -13.35 6.06
C THR A 362 24.11 -13.92 5.86
N PRO A 363 23.67 -14.92 6.62
CA PRO A 363 22.29 -15.40 6.58
C PRO A 363 21.32 -14.26 6.87
N ILE A 364 20.29 -14.09 6.03
CA ILE A 364 19.32 -13.00 6.13
C ILE A 364 18.60 -12.99 7.49
N LEU A 365 18.30 -14.16 8.05
CA LEU A 365 17.70 -14.27 9.37
C LEU A 365 18.61 -13.69 10.47
N GLN A 366 19.92 -13.94 10.40
CA GLN A 366 20.88 -13.42 11.37
C GLN A 366 20.92 -11.88 11.36
N ILE A 367 20.93 -11.27 10.18
CA ILE A 367 20.93 -9.80 10.04
C ILE A 367 19.64 -9.19 10.55
N LEU A 368 18.50 -9.80 10.22
CA LEU A 368 17.19 -9.24 10.55
C LEU A 368 16.76 -9.51 12.01
N SER A 369 17.31 -10.54 12.67
CA SER A 369 17.02 -10.87 14.07
C SER A 369 17.90 -10.13 15.09
N GLN A 370 19.09 -9.68 14.72
CA GLN A 370 20.03 -8.99 15.63
C GLN A 370 19.53 -7.66 16.19
N GLN A 371 18.43 -7.12 15.66
CA GLN A 371 17.84 -5.85 16.10
C GLN A 371 16.51 -5.99 16.86
N THR A 372 16.24 -7.14 17.44
CA THR A 372 15.12 -7.22 18.39
C THR A 372 15.55 -6.51 19.68
N PRO A 373 14.98 -5.35 20.05
CA PRO A 373 15.21 -4.76 21.36
C PRO A 373 14.79 -5.79 22.43
N PRO A 374 15.46 -5.86 23.58
CA PRO A 374 15.03 -6.72 24.67
C PRO A 374 13.55 -6.39 24.98
N ALA A 375 12.76 -7.40 25.27
CA ALA A 375 11.29 -7.37 25.40
C ALA A 375 10.78 -6.56 26.62
N ASN A 376 11.33 -5.39 26.90
CA ASN A 376 10.91 -4.47 27.95
C ASN A 376 11.06 -3.03 27.48
N MET A 377 10.22 -2.63 26.53
CA MET A 377 9.81 -1.24 26.41
C MET A 377 8.38 -1.25 25.89
N HIS A 378 7.47 -0.81 26.76
CA HIS A 378 6.11 -0.45 26.41
C HIS A 378 6.10 0.34 25.10
N ASP A 379 5.24 -0.09 24.16
CA ASP A 379 4.92 0.65 22.95
C ASP A 379 4.35 2.03 23.31
N ASN A 380 5.20 2.93 23.77
CA ASN A 380 4.95 4.35 23.74
C ASN A 380 5.21 4.82 22.32
N HIS A 381 4.20 4.68 21.47
CA HIS A 381 4.12 5.42 20.23
C HIS A 381 4.01 6.92 20.53
N ASN A 382 5.13 7.52 20.92
CA ASN A 382 5.33 8.95 20.78
C ASN A 382 5.39 9.25 19.28
N GLN A 383 4.21 9.48 18.68
CA GLN A 383 4.13 10.18 17.42
C GLN A 383 4.65 11.61 17.64
N PRO A 384 5.74 12.03 16.98
CA PRO A 384 6.05 13.46 16.97
C PRO A 384 4.86 14.20 16.36
N CYS A 385 4.25 15.09 17.13
CA CYS A 385 3.32 16.07 16.62
C CYS A 385 4.06 16.91 15.56
N LEU A 386 3.76 16.71 14.29
CA LEU A 386 4.17 17.65 13.27
C LEU A 386 3.46 18.98 13.51
N PRO A 387 4.20 20.11 13.61
CA PRO A 387 3.60 21.43 13.73
C PRO A 387 2.70 21.67 12.51
N GLY A 388 1.56 22.30 12.78
CA GLY A 388 0.52 22.56 11.80
C GLY A 388 1.07 23.31 10.58
N PHE A 389 0.72 22.84 9.39
CA PHE A 389 0.72 23.70 8.22
C PHE A 389 -0.40 24.71 8.39
N LEU A 390 0.01 25.92 8.72
CA LEU A 390 -0.82 27.11 8.70
C LEU A 390 -1.42 27.29 7.30
N THR A 391 -2.71 27.46 7.31
CA THR A 391 -3.53 27.98 6.22
C THR A 391 -2.92 29.26 5.65
N GLY A 392 -2.62 29.26 4.36
CA GLY A 392 -2.47 30.46 3.56
C GLY A 392 -3.52 30.44 2.46
N GLN A 393 -4.48 31.36 2.61
CA GLN A 393 -5.46 31.99 1.71
C GLN A 393 -5.80 31.27 0.39
#